data_3d3b37b50aed1251eb16f59ce91a4522
#
_entry.id   3d3b37b50aed1251eb16f59ce91a4522
#
_cell.length_a   1.000
_cell.length_b   1.000
_cell.length_c   1.000
_cell.angle_alpha   90.00
_cell.angle_beta   90.00
_cell.angle_gamma   90.00
#
_symmetry.space_group_name_H-M   'P 1'
#
loop_
_entity.id
_entity.type
_entity.pdbx_description
1 polymer ?
#
loop_
_entity_poly.entity_id
_entity_poly.type
_entity_poly.pdbx_seq_one_letter_code
_entity_poly.pdbx_strand_id
1 'polypeptide(L)'
;MKNLISGLLIIGLALNCVTAQAHHSFAATFTDKRETTIEGVVTRFSFRNPHILVYVDVTNEDGSVTAWVTEGGSATGFRRQGWSTDTVQPGQMVRITGDATHDGSPMTSLGTIELIDPETRLTILTIGGGERGGNAYQPEIDENFPLTLADGKPNLS
;
A
#
# COMPACT_ATOMS: atom_id res chain seq x y z
N MET A 1 3.19 59.42 -3.14
CA MET A 1 3.11 58.50 -2.00
C MET A 1 2.12 57.35 -2.23
N LYS A 2 0.94 57.59 -2.81
CA LYS A 2 -0.06 56.50 -3.07
C LYS A 2 0.46 55.37 -3.98
N ASN A 3 1.23 55.71 -5.01
CA ASN A 3 1.76 54.70 -5.96
C ASN A 3 2.88 53.81 -5.39
N LEU A 4 3.64 54.34 -4.41
CA LEU A 4 4.70 53.59 -3.75
C LEU A 4 4.11 52.51 -2.81
N ILE A 5 3.02 52.85 -2.11
CA ILE A 5 2.32 51.90 -1.21
C ILE A 5 1.68 50.76 -1.99
N SER A 6 1.07 51.05 -3.16
CA SER A 6 0.49 50.02 -4.04
C SER A 6 1.55 49.08 -4.61
N GLY A 7 2.75 49.61 -4.96
CA GLY A 7 3.88 48.78 -5.42
C GLY A 7 4.40 47.82 -4.34
N LEU A 8 4.53 48.29 -3.09
CA LEU A 8 4.97 47.48 -1.96
C LEU A 8 3.95 46.39 -1.63
N LEU A 9 2.65 46.65 -1.76
CA LEU A 9 1.59 45.65 -1.50
C LEU A 9 1.62 44.52 -2.51
N ILE A 10 1.86 44.80 -3.79
CA ILE A 10 1.94 43.80 -4.85
C ILE A 10 3.19 42.93 -4.70
N ILE A 11 4.33 43.50 -4.32
CA ILE A 11 5.58 42.75 -4.06
C ILE A 11 5.42 41.87 -2.83
N GLY A 12 4.75 42.35 -1.78
CA GLY A 12 4.46 41.54 -0.56
C GLY A 12 3.54 40.33 -0.85
N LEU A 13 2.61 40.45 -1.77
CA LEU A 13 1.72 39.37 -2.16
C LEU A 13 2.41 38.30 -3.04
N ALA A 14 3.36 38.73 -3.87
CA ALA A 14 4.12 37.83 -4.74
C ALA A 14 5.13 36.96 -3.98
N LEU A 15 5.62 37.41 -2.82
CA LEU A 15 6.55 36.65 -1.99
C LEU A 15 5.90 35.58 -1.13
N ASN A 16 4.56 35.53 -1.05
CA ASN A 16 3.83 34.52 -0.29
C ASN A 16 3.41 33.28 -1.11
N CYS A 17 3.77 33.20 -2.38
CA CYS A 17 3.66 31.99 -3.17
C CYS A 17 4.81 31.01 -2.84
N VAL A 18 5.00 30.68 -1.56
CA VAL A 18 5.74 29.47 -1.18
C VAL A 18 4.82 28.32 -1.58
N THR A 19 5.14 27.68 -2.70
CA THR A 19 4.52 26.41 -3.04
C THR A 19 4.80 25.46 -1.88
N ALA A 20 3.78 25.19 -1.07
CA ALA A 20 3.82 24.12 -0.10
C ALA A 20 3.92 22.83 -0.93
N GLN A 21 5.15 22.37 -1.20
CA GLN A 21 5.42 21.06 -1.76
C GLN A 21 5.18 20.03 -0.65
N ALA A 22 3.90 19.76 -0.39
CA ALA A 22 3.47 18.66 0.46
C ALA A 22 3.43 17.34 -0.34
N HIS A 23 4.28 17.18 -1.35
CA HIS A 23 4.56 15.91 -1.95
C HIS A 23 5.65 15.25 -1.13
N HIS A 24 5.26 14.41 -0.18
CA HIS A 24 6.14 13.34 0.26
C HIS A 24 6.46 12.55 -1.00
N SER A 25 7.63 12.82 -1.56
CA SER A 25 8.08 12.09 -2.74
C SER A 25 8.22 10.64 -2.30
N PHE A 26 7.55 9.73 -2.99
CA PHE A 26 7.71 8.29 -2.81
C PHE A 26 9.21 7.93 -2.78
N ALA A 27 9.99 8.53 -3.67
CA ALA A 27 11.44 8.39 -3.73
C ALA A 27 12.19 8.97 -2.49
N ALA A 28 11.57 9.82 -1.67
CA ALA A 28 12.18 10.29 -0.43
C ALA A 28 11.99 9.29 0.72
N THR A 29 10.96 8.45 0.65
CA THR A 29 10.67 7.44 1.67
C THR A 29 11.26 6.09 1.30
N PHE A 30 11.09 5.66 0.04
CA PHE A 30 11.44 4.33 -0.42
C PHE A 30 12.63 4.36 -1.38
N THR A 31 13.44 3.28 -1.34
CA THR A 31 14.60 3.11 -2.21
C THR A 31 14.39 1.94 -3.16
N ASP A 32 14.53 2.18 -4.47
CA ASP A 32 14.49 1.16 -5.52
C ASP A 32 15.72 0.23 -5.55
N LYS A 33 16.69 0.48 -4.66
CA LYS A 33 17.92 -0.32 -4.57
C LYS A 33 17.79 -1.53 -3.65
N ARG A 34 16.73 -1.60 -2.87
CA ARG A 34 16.50 -2.67 -1.89
C ARG A 34 15.03 -3.03 -1.84
N GLU A 35 14.71 -4.22 -2.31
CA GLU A 35 13.41 -4.84 -2.16
C GLU A 35 13.28 -5.46 -0.76
N THR A 36 12.10 -5.40 -0.21
CA THR A 36 11.74 -6.03 1.06
C THR A 36 10.51 -6.91 0.84
N THR A 37 10.57 -8.12 1.37
CA THR A 37 9.42 -9.02 1.46
C THR A 37 9.08 -9.25 2.91
N ILE A 38 7.84 -9.02 3.27
CA ILE A 38 7.30 -9.30 4.61
C ILE A 38 6.17 -10.32 4.51
N GLU A 39 5.99 -11.10 5.57
CA GLU A 39 4.92 -12.07 5.68
C GLU A 39 4.31 -11.99 7.07
N GLY A 40 2.99 -11.87 7.14
CA GLY A 40 2.31 -11.66 8.41
C GLY A 40 0.80 -11.54 8.27
N VAL A 41 0.15 -11.21 9.38
CA VAL A 41 -1.30 -11.10 9.47
C VAL A 41 -1.74 -9.65 9.32
N VAL A 42 -2.69 -9.40 8.44
CA VAL A 42 -3.28 -8.08 8.26
C VAL A 42 -4.05 -7.70 9.53
N THR A 43 -3.73 -6.55 10.09
CA THR A 43 -4.45 -5.98 11.24
C THR A 43 -5.43 -4.89 10.82
N ARG A 44 -5.13 -4.19 9.73
CA ARG A 44 -5.99 -3.12 9.19
C ARG A 44 -5.69 -2.87 7.72
N PHE A 45 -6.73 -2.58 6.94
CA PHE A 45 -6.63 -2.04 5.60
C PHE A 45 -7.31 -0.67 5.53
N SER A 46 -6.58 0.34 5.05
CA SER A 46 -7.08 1.71 4.87
C SER A 46 -7.16 2.04 3.38
N PHE A 47 -8.35 1.95 2.81
CA PHE A 47 -8.60 2.21 1.40
C PHE A 47 -9.13 3.62 1.16
N ARG A 48 -8.25 4.63 1.23
CA ARG A 48 -8.59 6.05 1.08
C ARG A 48 -7.43 6.86 0.51
N ASN A 49 -7.74 8.02 -0.08
CA ASN A 49 -6.75 8.99 -0.52
C ASN A 49 -6.09 9.70 0.68
N PRO A 50 -4.83 10.18 0.56
CA PRO A 50 -4.01 10.16 -0.67
C PRO A 50 -3.41 8.79 -1.00
N HIS A 51 -3.20 7.91 -0.01
CA HIS A 51 -2.54 6.62 -0.14
C HIS A 51 -3.35 5.52 0.55
N ILE A 52 -3.40 4.34 -0.08
CA ILE A 52 -3.87 3.14 0.60
C ILE A 52 -2.79 2.61 1.53
N LEU A 53 -3.19 2.07 2.68
CA LEU A 53 -2.25 1.50 3.67
C LEU A 53 -2.73 0.11 4.10
N VAL A 54 -1.80 -0.83 4.10
CA VAL A 54 -2.00 -2.16 4.69
C VAL A 54 -1.13 -2.26 5.94
N TYR A 55 -1.72 -2.57 7.07
CA TYR A 55 -1.03 -2.78 8.35
C TYR A 55 -0.91 -4.27 8.60
N VAL A 56 0.30 -4.73 8.87
CA VAL A 56 0.62 -6.17 8.97
C VAL A 56 1.45 -6.41 10.22
N ASP A 57 1.03 -7.34 11.04
CA ASP A 57 1.82 -7.86 12.15
C ASP A 57 2.69 -9.02 11.66
N VAL A 58 4.00 -8.82 11.71
CA VAL A 58 5.00 -9.80 11.32
C VAL A 58 5.59 -10.43 12.57
N THR A 59 5.46 -11.76 12.69
CA THR A 59 6.11 -12.50 13.77
C THR A 59 7.55 -12.81 13.38
N ASN A 60 8.49 -12.32 14.18
CA ASN A 60 9.92 -12.53 14.01
C ASN A 60 10.33 -13.94 14.47
N GLU A 61 11.54 -14.35 14.11
CA GLU A 61 12.10 -15.66 14.49
C GLU A 61 12.19 -15.87 16.02
N ASP A 62 12.36 -14.78 16.78
CA ASP A 62 12.40 -14.80 18.25
C ASP A 62 11.01 -14.81 18.91
N GLY A 63 9.94 -14.83 18.11
CA GLY A 63 8.56 -14.77 18.56
C GLY A 63 8.02 -13.36 18.86
N SER A 64 8.86 -12.34 18.77
CA SER A 64 8.39 -10.96 18.87
C SER A 64 7.56 -10.56 17.65
N VAL A 65 6.72 -9.54 17.80
CA VAL A 65 5.88 -9.03 16.69
C VAL A 65 6.33 -7.63 16.32
N THR A 66 6.57 -7.43 15.03
CA THR A 66 6.84 -6.11 14.45
C THR A 66 5.63 -5.65 13.64
N ALA A 67 5.09 -4.49 13.98
CA ALA A 67 4.02 -3.87 13.21
C ALA A 67 4.62 -3.18 11.97
N TRP A 68 4.24 -3.67 10.79
CA TRP A 68 4.63 -3.13 9.50
C TRP A 68 3.53 -2.31 8.87
N VAL A 69 3.90 -1.33 8.07
CA VAL A 69 2.98 -0.54 7.24
C VAL A 69 3.42 -0.66 5.79
N THR A 70 2.49 -1.03 4.91
CA THR A 70 2.72 -1.02 3.47
C THR A 70 1.92 0.12 2.85
N GLU A 71 2.59 0.98 2.09
CA GLU A 71 1.98 2.13 1.42
C GLU A 71 1.84 1.87 -0.07
N GLY A 72 0.61 1.97 -0.58
CA GLY A 72 0.31 1.96 -2.01
C GLY A 72 0.02 3.35 -2.54
N GLY A 73 -0.32 3.44 -3.81
CA GLY A 73 -0.75 4.67 -4.46
C GLY A 73 -2.14 5.14 -3.99
N SER A 74 -2.75 6.02 -4.78
CA SER A 74 -4.06 6.58 -4.42
C SER A 74 -5.19 5.53 -4.49
N ALA A 75 -6.13 5.59 -3.55
CA ALA A 75 -7.32 4.72 -3.58
C ALA A 75 -8.11 4.87 -4.90
N THR A 76 -8.09 6.07 -5.51
CA THR A 76 -8.71 6.29 -6.82
C THR A 76 -8.01 5.51 -7.93
N GLY A 77 -6.68 5.45 -7.92
CA GLY A 77 -5.88 4.66 -8.86
C GLY A 77 -6.16 3.16 -8.70
N PHE A 78 -6.11 2.67 -7.48
CA PHE A 78 -6.36 1.26 -7.16
C PHE A 78 -7.80 0.83 -7.46
N ARG A 79 -8.80 1.72 -7.24
CA ARG A 79 -10.18 1.42 -7.61
C ARG A 79 -10.36 1.18 -9.12
N ARG A 80 -9.62 1.89 -9.97
CA ARG A 80 -9.62 1.65 -11.42
C ARG A 80 -9.01 0.30 -11.79
N GLN A 81 -8.21 -0.28 -10.91
CA GLN A 81 -7.61 -1.61 -11.05
C GLN A 81 -8.47 -2.71 -10.41
N GLY A 82 -9.68 -2.39 -9.96
CA GLY A 82 -10.60 -3.35 -9.36
C GLY A 82 -10.51 -3.49 -7.84
N TRP A 83 -9.64 -2.72 -7.17
CA TRP A 83 -9.55 -2.76 -5.72
C TRP A 83 -10.74 -2.07 -5.03
N SER A 84 -11.11 -2.59 -3.89
CA SER A 84 -12.15 -2.04 -3.02
C SER A 84 -11.72 -2.08 -1.55
N THR A 85 -12.59 -1.66 -0.65
CA THR A 85 -12.40 -1.83 0.81
C THR A 85 -12.31 -3.30 1.23
N ASP A 86 -12.78 -4.23 0.38
CA ASP A 86 -12.90 -5.64 0.69
C ASP A 86 -11.79 -6.48 0.04
N THR A 87 -10.86 -5.83 -0.70
CA THR A 87 -9.76 -6.53 -1.40
C THR A 87 -8.81 -7.21 -0.43
N VAL A 88 -8.57 -6.58 0.73
CA VAL A 88 -7.74 -7.14 1.81
C VAL A 88 -8.50 -6.99 3.11
N GLN A 89 -8.54 -8.04 3.92
CA GLN A 89 -9.31 -8.05 5.16
C GLN A 89 -8.41 -8.30 6.37
N PRO A 90 -8.71 -7.69 7.53
CA PRO A 90 -8.05 -8.05 8.79
C PRO A 90 -8.18 -9.55 9.08
N GLY A 91 -7.11 -10.15 9.59
CA GLY A 91 -7.01 -11.57 9.88
C GLY A 91 -6.45 -12.41 8.73
N GLN A 92 -6.40 -11.89 7.50
CA GLN A 92 -5.78 -12.60 6.38
C GLN A 92 -4.26 -12.65 6.53
N MET A 93 -3.66 -13.77 6.18
CA MET A 93 -2.22 -13.91 6.07
C MET A 93 -1.79 -13.47 4.68
N VAL A 94 -0.77 -12.61 4.64
CA VAL A 94 -0.28 -12.01 3.41
C VAL A 94 1.24 -12.11 3.31
N ARG A 95 1.74 -12.18 2.08
CA ARG A 95 3.12 -11.88 1.73
C ARG A 95 3.10 -10.62 0.87
N ILE A 96 3.87 -9.62 1.28
CA ILE A 96 3.95 -8.34 0.57
C ILE A 96 5.40 -8.09 0.17
N THR A 97 5.60 -7.78 -1.09
CA THR A 97 6.90 -7.40 -1.65
C THR A 97 6.84 -5.98 -2.17
N GLY A 98 7.85 -5.20 -1.86
CA GLY A 98 7.98 -3.81 -2.32
C GLY A 98 9.30 -3.19 -1.95
N ASP A 99 9.47 -1.91 -2.26
CA ASP A 99 10.69 -1.17 -1.96
C ASP A 99 10.81 -0.90 -0.46
N ALA A 100 12.01 -1.09 0.08
CA ALA A 100 12.30 -0.78 1.48
C ALA A 100 12.44 0.74 1.70
N THR A 101 12.29 1.17 2.95
CA THR A 101 12.61 2.55 3.35
C THR A 101 14.12 2.80 3.34
N HIS A 102 14.50 4.07 3.17
CA HIS A 102 15.92 4.47 3.25
C HIS A 102 16.52 4.25 4.63
N ASP A 103 15.74 4.47 5.68
CA ASP A 103 16.17 4.42 7.09
C ASP A 103 16.02 3.04 7.73
N GLY A 104 15.43 2.06 7.03
CA GLY A 104 15.20 0.72 7.54
C GLY A 104 14.02 0.61 8.51
N SER A 105 13.15 1.61 8.60
CA SER A 105 11.92 1.53 9.38
C SER A 105 11.01 0.40 8.88
N PRO A 106 10.13 -0.18 9.72
CA PRO A 106 9.24 -1.27 9.35
C PRO A 106 8.09 -0.77 8.45
N MET A 107 8.47 -0.30 7.27
CA MET A 107 7.58 0.19 6.24
C MET A 107 8.08 -0.24 4.86
N THR A 108 7.17 -0.55 3.94
CA THR A 108 7.50 -0.89 2.55
C THR A 108 6.49 -0.28 1.59
N SER A 109 6.90 -0.09 0.35
CA SER A 109 5.96 0.22 -0.72
C SER A 109 5.12 -1.01 -1.07
N LEU A 110 3.96 -0.80 -1.69
CA LEU A 110 3.13 -1.90 -2.20
C LEU A 110 3.53 -2.22 -3.65
N GLY A 111 4.40 -3.19 -3.83
CA GLY A 111 4.72 -3.76 -5.13
C GLY A 111 3.75 -4.88 -5.49
N THR A 112 3.72 -5.97 -4.73
CA THR A 112 2.76 -7.06 -4.85
C THR A 112 2.22 -7.44 -3.48
N ILE A 113 1.02 -7.97 -3.44
CA ILE A 113 0.44 -8.61 -2.27
C ILE A 113 -0.11 -9.97 -2.66
N GLU A 114 0.26 -10.99 -1.92
CA GLU A 114 -0.22 -12.35 -2.07
C GLU A 114 -1.01 -12.70 -0.83
N LEU A 115 -2.23 -13.22 -1.01
CA LEU A 115 -2.94 -13.90 0.06
C LEU A 115 -2.38 -15.31 0.15
N ILE A 116 -1.99 -15.72 1.35
CA ILE A 116 -1.41 -17.04 1.59
C ILE A 116 -2.25 -17.85 2.56
N ASP A 117 -2.32 -19.13 2.30
CA ASP A 117 -2.97 -20.08 3.20
C ASP A 117 -2.12 -20.23 4.47
N PRO A 118 -2.68 -20.03 5.67
CA PRO A 118 -1.90 -20.04 6.90
C PRO A 118 -1.35 -21.42 7.27
N GLU A 119 -1.97 -22.52 6.81
CA GLU A 119 -1.56 -23.89 7.13
C GLU A 119 -0.54 -24.43 6.12
N THR A 120 -0.84 -24.28 4.82
CA THR A 120 0.02 -24.81 3.74
C THR A 120 1.11 -23.85 3.31
N ARG A 121 0.98 -22.57 3.63
CA ARG A 121 1.87 -21.48 3.22
C ARG A 121 1.91 -21.26 1.69
N LEU A 122 0.94 -21.78 0.98
CA LEU A 122 0.80 -21.61 -0.45
C LEU A 122 0.10 -20.29 -0.77
N THR A 123 0.48 -19.66 -1.87
CA THR A 123 -0.20 -18.46 -2.37
C THR A 123 -1.58 -18.86 -2.90
N ILE A 124 -2.63 -18.27 -2.32
CA ILE A 124 -4.02 -18.45 -2.75
C ILE A 124 -4.34 -17.49 -3.89
N LEU A 125 -3.84 -16.25 -3.79
CA LEU A 125 -4.15 -15.18 -4.72
C LEU A 125 -3.01 -14.15 -4.74
N THR A 126 -2.58 -13.76 -5.93
CA THR A 126 -1.64 -12.65 -6.11
C THR A 126 -2.40 -11.43 -6.61
N ILE A 127 -2.25 -10.33 -5.90
CA ILE A 127 -2.83 -9.04 -6.26
C ILE A 127 -1.68 -8.10 -6.60
N GLY A 128 -1.56 -7.69 -7.86
CA GLY A 128 -0.57 -6.69 -8.25
C GLY A 128 -0.92 -5.33 -7.65
N GLY A 129 0.07 -4.64 -7.12
CA GLY A 129 -0.07 -3.30 -6.61
C GLY A 129 1.14 -2.48 -7.00
N GLY A 130 1.01 -1.39 -7.71
CA GLY A 130 2.12 -0.50 -7.94
C GLY A 130 1.91 0.46 -9.10
N GLU A 131 2.36 1.70 -8.91
CA GLU A 131 2.34 2.74 -9.94
C GLU A 131 3.36 2.50 -11.07
N ARG A 132 4.26 1.53 -10.95
CA ARG A 132 5.28 1.20 -11.97
C ARG A 132 4.76 0.21 -13.00
N GLY A 133 3.57 0.48 -13.58
CA GLY A 133 3.09 -0.29 -14.73
C GLY A 133 2.74 -1.75 -14.42
N GLY A 134 2.40 -2.04 -13.18
CA GLY A 134 1.86 -3.33 -12.78
C GLY A 134 0.59 -3.61 -13.58
N ASN A 135 0.52 -4.77 -14.18
CA ASN A 135 -0.64 -5.26 -14.90
C ASN A 135 -1.89 -5.05 -14.04
N ALA A 136 -2.99 -4.64 -14.69
CA ALA A 136 -4.30 -4.66 -14.07
C ALA A 136 -4.50 -6.00 -13.35
N TYR A 137 -5.10 -5.93 -12.16
CA TYR A 137 -5.50 -7.09 -11.37
C TYR A 137 -5.97 -8.21 -12.28
N GLN A 138 -5.17 -9.25 -12.39
CA GLN A 138 -5.54 -10.53 -12.99
C GLN A 138 -5.43 -11.54 -11.86
N PRO A 139 -6.56 -11.98 -11.29
CA PRO A 139 -6.52 -13.09 -10.34
C PRO A 139 -6.01 -14.31 -11.10
N GLU A 140 -4.79 -14.77 -10.78
CA GLU A 140 -4.46 -16.17 -11.01
C GLU A 140 -5.33 -16.97 -10.04
N ILE A 141 -6.49 -17.35 -10.52
CA ILE A 141 -7.36 -18.27 -9.78
C ILE A 141 -6.69 -19.63 -9.91
N ASP A 142 -6.21 -20.17 -8.80
CA ASP A 142 -5.93 -21.61 -8.76
C ASP A 142 -7.24 -22.33 -9.13
N GLU A 143 -7.28 -22.93 -10.32
CA GLU A 143 -8.46 -23.64 -10.84
C GLU A 143 -8.87 -24.80 -9.91
N ASN A 144 -8.01 -25.21 -8.99
CA ASN A 144 -8.26 -26.25 -8.00
C ASN A 144 -8.75 -25.70 -6.65
N PHE A 145 -8.76 -24.34 -6.46
CA PHE A 145 -9.27 -23.77 -5.23
C PHE A 145 -10.81 -23.82 -5.23
N PRO A 146 -11.43 -24.52 -4.30
CA PRO A 146 -12.89 -24.61 -4.25
C PRO A 146 -13.47 -23.22 -3.94
N LEU A 147 -14.12 -22.59 -4.92
CA LEU A 147 -14.80 -21.31 -4.77
C LEU A 147 -15.96 -21.36 -3.76
N THR A 148 -16.39 -22.56 -3.39
CA THR A 148 -17.46 -22.82 -2.43
C THR A 148 -17.03 -23.88 -1.43
N LEU A 149 -17.35 -23.65 -0.18
CA LEU A 149 -17.23 -24.65 0.89
C LEU A 149 -18.23 -25.78 0.69
N ALA A 150 -18.03 -26.92 1.38
CA ALA A 150 -18.92 -28.07 1.31
C ALA A 150 -20.38 -27.76 1.71
N ASP A 151 -20.63 -26.66 2.42
CA ASP A 151 -21.95 -26.17 2.81
C ASP A 151 -22.59 -25.22 1.77
N GLY A 152 -21.95 -25.04 0.61
CA GLY A 152 -22.43 -24.20 -0.50
C GLY A 152 -22.19 -22.71 -0.34
N LYS A 153 -21.49 -22.29 0.71
CA LYS A 153 -21.12 -20.88 0.90
C LYS A 153 -19.85 -20.53 0.14
N PRO A 154 -19.67 -19.26 -0.28
CA PRO A 154 -18.42 -18.82 -0.86
C PRO A 154 -17.25 -19.11 0.10
N ASN A 155 -16.18 -19.69 -0.43
CA ASN A 155 -14.95 -19.87 0.33
C ASN A 155 -14.22 -18.51 0.38
N LEU A 156 -14.35 -17.83 1.53
CA LEU A 156 -13.73 -16.53 1.78
C LEU A 156 -12.52 -16.65 2.73
N SER A 157 -12.06 -17.87 2.99
CA SER A 157 -10.91 -18.16 3.87
C SER A 157 -9.60 -18.13 3.11
#